data_9d2c42b7d261ade0548f615bba9c1505
#
_entry.id   9d2c42b7d261ade0548f615bba9c1505
#
_cell.length_a   1.000
_cell.length_b   1.000
_cell.length_c   1.000
_cell.angle_alpha   90.00
_cell.angle_beta   90.00
_cell.angle_gamma   90.00
#
_symmetry.space_group_name_H-M   'P 1'
#
loop_
_entity.id
_entity.type
_entity.pdbx_description
1 polymer ?
#
loop_
_entity_poly.entity_id
_entity_poly.type
_entity_poly.pdbx_seq_one_letter_code
_entity_poly.pdbx_strand_id
1 'polypeptide(L)'
;IPVGKNYRPGDLFERLAPTGLVDIFDADLFNQRLGEFLKTIFFKIAVIVSIGLVLVIFIFFMDWRLSLAVLAPVAFALVSTLGTLKIIGHPLDIPGIMLWVVILGMGIDYSAYYACTYQRHPEEKGPAMQTVVPAMFLSAATTFIGFGVLALARHPLLKSIGLVSLLGIGYSLAGAYLILPYLMKRIFAPFEFPEDRPMPGTSEHTRRTIARYRHLPGYPRIFARFKIKLDPMFGELDRYVKNPRLLIDIGCGWGVPATWLLELYPQARVIGLEPDVKRVLIARRVIGARGSVQTGRAPDLPDVEGRASHVLMLDMLHYLDDEELKLVLERIYEILEPDGSLLIRATVPVPGKIPWKRRIEMLHLKMIGVPERFRPEGIVSHFMKEAGFAVEVHASQTPGVEEKWFVGIKQKVRDSR
;
A
#
# COMPACT_ATOMS: atom_id res chain seq x y z
N ILE A 1 62.66 -12.33 19.17
CA ILE A 1 63.20 -11.82 20.43
C ILE A 1 62.44 -12.47 21.55
N PRO A 2 63.03 -13.11 22.50
CA PRO A 2 62.36 -13.69 23.68
C PRO A 2 61.74 -12.53 24.50
N VAL A 3 60.47 -12.57 24.72
CA VAL A 3 59.73 -11.53 25.47
C VAL A 3 59.63 -11.92 26.94
N GLY A 4 59.95 -10.99 27.85
CA GLY A 4 59.86 -11.19 29.29
C GLY A 4 58.38 -11.17 29.77
N LYS A 5 58.15 -11.64 31.01
CA LYS A 5 56.80 -11.73 31.61
C LYS A 5 56.01 -10.41 31.68
N ASN A 6 56.69 -9.25 31.52
CA ASN A 6 56.09 -7.91 31.60
C ASN A 6 56.03 -7.23 30.25
N TYR A 7 56.18 -7.97 29.14
CA TYR A 7 56.10 -7.42 27.80
C TYR A 7 54.67 -6.97 27.47
N ARG A 8 54.55 -5.71 27.08
CA ARG A 8 53.31 -5.16 26.56
C ARG A 8 53.53 -4.67 25.11
N PRO A 9 52.99 -5.36 24.12
CA PRO A 9 53.21 -5.04 22.72
C PRO A 9 52.91 -3.57 22.36
N GLY A 10 51.85 -3.00 22.93
CA GLY A 10 51.43 -1.61 22.71
C GLY A 10 52.52 -0.61 23.11
N ASP A 11 53.13 -0.77 24.31
CA ASP A 11 54.14 0.17 24.83
C ASP A 11 55.39 0.21 23.97
N LEU A 12 55.80 -0.92 23.41
CA LEU A 12 56.95 -1.01 22.51
C LEU A 12 56.64 -0.38 21.16
N PHE A 13 55.48 -0.67 20.61
CA PHE A 13 55.05 -0.14 19.33
C PHE A 13 54.91 1.40 19.37
N GLU A 14 54.27 1.95 20.42
CA GLU A 14 54.10 3.42 20.58
C GLU A 14 55.45 4.15 20.73
N ARG A 15 56.46 3.53 21.31
CA ARG A 15 57.79 4.13 21.49
C ARG A 15 58.66 4.06 20.22
N LEU A 16 58.60 2.96 19.50
CA LEU A 16 59.52 2.72 18.37
C LEU A 16 58.96 3.03 16.96
N ALA A 17 57.64 2.84 16.76
CA ALA A 17 57.01 3.10 15.47
C ALA A 17 57.18 4.57 14.99
N PRO A 18 57.11 5.61 15.85
CA PRO A 18 57.31 6.98 15.45
C PRO A 18 58.75 7.32 15.00
N THR A 19 59.71 6.46 15.37
CA THR A 19 61.12 6.68 15.01
C THR A 19 61.45 6.36 13.55
N GLY A 20 60.61 5.52 12.91
CA GLY A 20 60.83 5.07 11.54
C GLY A 20 62.10 4.23 11.29
N LEU A 21 62.80 3.85 12.40
CA LEU A 21 64.07 3.13 12.31
C LEU A 21 63.89 1.59 12.23
N VAL A 22 62.70 1.10 12.56
CA VAL A 22 62.42 -0.36 12.64
C VAL A 22 60.99 -0.62 12.24
N ASP A 23 60.75 -1.61 11.38
CA ASP A 23 59.44 -2.19 11.15
C ASP A 23 59.16 -3.26 12.25
N ILE A 24 58.19 -2.97 13.10
CA ILE A 24 57.80 -3.85 14.18
C ILE A 24 56.55 -4.59 13.79
N PHE A 25 56.63 -5.92 13.74
CA PHE A 25 55.47 -6.78 13.61
C PHE A 25 55.30 -7.60 14.90
N ASP A 26 54.21 -7.36 15.60
CA ASP A 26 53.77 -8.17 16.72
C ASP A 26 52.43 -8.81 16.37
N ALA A 27 52.36 -10.14 16.33
CA ALA A 27 51.21 -10.91 15.91
C ALA A 27 49.98 -10.68 16.82
N ASP A 28 50.22 -10.54 18.13
CA ASP A 28 49.14 -10.38 19.10
C ASP A 28 48.50 -8.96 18.98
N LEU A 29 49.35 -7.93 18.88
CA LEU A 29 48.90 -6.56 18.67
C LEU A 29 48.20 -6.41 17.32
N PHE A 30 48.71 -7.04 16.25
CA PHE A 30 48.10 -7.04 14.93
C PHE A 30 46.74 -7.71 14.98
N ASN A 31 46.61 -8.91 15.57
CA ASN A 31 45.33 -9.62 15.68
C ASN A 31 44.32 -8.85 16.52
N GLN A 32 44.75 -8.19 17.60
CA GLN A 32 43.87 -7.34 18.41
C GLN A 32 43.35 -6.13 17.61
N ARG A 33 44.23 -5.36 16.98
CA ARG A 33 43.83 -4.20 16.15
C ARG A 33 42.97 -4.60 14.95
N LEU A 34 43.33 -5.69 14.27
CA LEU A 34 42.55 -6.24 13.19
C LEU A 34 41.15 -6.65 13.66
N GLY A 35 41.06 -7.30 14.81
CA GLY A 35 39.82 -7.72 15.42
C GLY A 35 38.92 -6.53 15.77
N GLU A 36 39.45 -5.46 16.36
CA GLU A 36 38.71 -4.22 16.66
C GLU A 36 38.27 -3.49 15.39
N PHE A 37 39.13 -3.41 14.39
CA PHE A 37 38.82 -2.84 13.09
C PHE A 37 37.69 -3.58 12.39
N LEU A 38 37.78 -4.91 12.32
CA LEU A 38 36.76 -5.76 11.72
C LEU A 38 35.43 -5.65 12.47
N LYS A 39 35.43 -5.70 13.81
CA LYS A 39 34.19 -5.48 14.61
C LYS A 39 33.53 -4.15 14.28
N THR A 40 34.32 -3.08 14.20
CA THR A 40 33.80 -1.74 13.89
C THR A 40 33.19 -1.67 12.50
N ILE A 41 33.87 -2.25 11.49
CA ILE A 41 33.34 -2.27 10.10
C ILE A 41 32.05 -3.10 10.01
N PHE A 42 32.06 -4.33 10.54
CA PHE A 42 30.88 -5.18 10.49
C PHE A 42 29.69 -4.61 11.26
N PHE A 43 29.94 -3.95 12.38
CA PHE A 43 28.89 -3.24 13.10
C PHE A 43 28.30 -2.09 12.26
N LYS A 44 29.14 -1.26 11.62
CA LYS A 44 28.67 -0.19 10.72
C LYS A 44 27.84 -0.76 9.57
N ILE A 45 28.31 -1.83 8.93
CA ILE A 45 27.56 -2.51 7.84
C ILE A 45 26.21 -3.03 8.37
N ALA A 46 26.19 -3.68 9.51
CA ALA A 46 24.96 -4.22 10.12
C ALA A 46 23.94 -3.08 10.39
N VAL A 47 24.38 -1.94 10.90
CA VAL A 47 23.52 -0.77 11.14
C VAL A 47 22.98 -0.21 9.82
N ILE A 48 23.83 -0.02 8.81
CA ILE A 48 23.39 0.50 7.49
C ILE A 48 22.36 -0.43 6.86
N VAL A 49 22.61 -1.74 6.85
CA VAL A 49 21.67 -2.74 6.31
C VAL A 49 20.38 -2.76 7.10
N SER A 50 20.44 -2.66 8.43
CA SER A 50 19.25 -2.60 9.30
C SER A 50 18.37 -1.38 8.96
N ILE A 51 18.97 -0.22 8.80
CA ILE A 51 18.25 1.01 8.40
C ILE A 51 17.62 0.82 7.02
N GLY A 52 18.37 0.27 6.06
CA GLY A 52 17.85 -0.01 4.71
C GLY A 52 16.66 -0.97 4.74
N LEU A 53 16.74 -2.07 5.50
CA LEU A 53 15.62 -3.01 5.65
C LEU A 53 14.40 -2.38 6.30
N VAL A 54 14.58 -1.57 7.34
CA VAL A 54 13.48 -0.82 7.97
C VAL A 54 12.81 0.11 6.96
N LEU A 55 13.58 0.88 6.18
CA LEU A 55 13.04 1.75 5.14
C LEU A 55 12.26 0.97 4.08
N VAL A 56 12.78 -0.17 3.62
CA VAL A 56 12.09 -1.04 2.66
C VAL A 56 10.74 -1.50 3.21
N ILE A 57 10.66 -1.91 4.48
CA ILE A 57 9.40 -2.32 5.12
C ILE A 57 8.41 -1.16 5.20
N PHE A 58 8.86 0.05 5.55
CA PHE A 58 7.98 1.23 5.57
C PHE A 58 7.47 1.59 4.17
N ILE A 59 8.31 1.49 3.15
CA ILE A 59 7.92 1.74 1.75
C ILE A 59 6.97 0.65 1.26
N PHE A 60 7.23 -0.62 1.59
CA PHE A 60 6.42 -1.75 1.13
C PHE A 60 5.01 -1.73 1.70
N PHE A 61 4.86 -1.58 3.01
CA PHE A 61 3.55 -1.57 3.64
C PHE A 61 2.85 -0.21 3.54
N MET A 62 3.61 0.89 3.39
CA MET A 62 3.09 2.25 3.35
C MET A 62 2.10 2.56 4.50
N ASP A 63 2.30 1.91 5.66
CA ASP A 63 1.52 2.04 6.87
C ASP A 63 2.43 1.84 8.08
N TRP A 64 2.63 2.90 8.85
CA TRP A 64 3.56 2.87 9.97
C TRP A 64 3.17 1.85 11.05
N ARG A 65 1.85 1.63 11.29
CA ARG A 65 1.37 0.65 12.28
C ARG A 65 1.69 -0.77 11.85
N LEU A 66 1.44 -1.07 10.58
CA LEU A 66 1.71 -2.38 10.02
C LEU A 66 3.21 -2.63 9.91
N SER A 67 3.99 -1.63 9.52
CA SER A 67 5.45 -1.71 9.47
C SER A 67 6.04 -1.97 10.85
N LEU A 68 5.61 -1.25 11.88
CA LEU A 68 6.04 -1.49 13.25
C LEU A 68 5.63 -2.88 13.75
N ALA A 69 4.44 -3.34 13.41
CA ALA A 69 4.00 -4.68 13.80
C ALA A 69 4.86 -5.79 13.17
N VAL A 70 5.25 -5.62 11.91
CA VAL A 70 6.15 -6.56 11.19
C VAL A 70 7.57 -6.53 11.79
N LEU A 71 8.02 -5.38 12.25
CA LEU A 71 9.35 -5.23 12.87
C LEU A 71 9.39 -5.70 14.34
N ALA A 72 8.24 -5.76 15.03
CA ALA A 72 8.21 -6.17 16.45
C ALA A 72 8.76 -7.58 16.73
N PRO A 73 8.41 -8.64 15.95
CA PRO A 73 9.03 -9.97 16.11
C PRO A 73 10.54 -9.96 15.88
N VAL A 74 11.02 -9.12 14.96
CA VAL A 74 12.44 -9.00 14.64
C VAL A 74 13.20 -8.35 15.81
N ALA A 75 12.65 -7.27 16.36
CA ALA A 75 13.21 -6.64 17.55
C ALA A 75 13.23 -7.62 18.75
N PHE A 76 12.14 -8.36 18.94
CA PHE A 76 12.08 -9.45 19.94
C PHE A 76 13.17 -10.49 19.73
N ALA A 77 13.37 -10.97 18.50
CA ALA A 77 14.38 -11.95 18.19
C ALA A 77 15.81 -11.46 18.51
N LEU A 78 16.12 -10.21 18.14
CA LEU A 78 17.43 -9.62 18.43
C LEU A 78 17.68 -9.49 19.93
N VAL A 79 16.72 -8.91 20.66
CA VAL A 79 16.86 -8.73 22.12
C VAL A 79 16.97 -10.07 22.83
N SER A 80 16.12 -11.05 22.46
CA SER A 80 16.15 -12.38 23.07
C SER A 80 17.43 -13.14 22.75
N THR A 81 17.95 -13.04 21.52
CA THR A 81 19.24 -13.67 21.15
C THR A 81 20.38 -13.08 21.96
N LEU A 82 20.51 -11.75 22.03
CA LEU A 82 21.54 -11.07 22.80
C LEU A 82 21.43 -11.38 24.29
N GLY A 83 20.19 -11.38 24.83
CA GLY A 83 19.94 -11.73 26.23
C GLY A 83 20.39 -13.16 26.56
N THR A 84 20.03 -14.13 25.70
CA THR A 84 20.39 -15.52 25.87
C THR A 84 21.93 -15.71 25.79
N LEU A 85 22.59 -15.10 24.80
CA LEU A 85 24.04 -15.16 24.67
C LEU A 85 24.74 -14.62 25.92
N LYS A 86 24.24 -13.52 26.49
CA LYS A 86 24.76 -12.95 27.73
C LYS A 86 24.59 -13.91 28.93
N ILE A 87 23.40 -14.54 29.04
CA ILE A 87 23.09 -15.47 30.14
C ILE A 87 24.00 -16.71 30.10
N ILE A 88 24.26 -17.26 28.92
CA ILE A 88 25.14 -18.42 28.75
C ILE A 88 26.64 -18.06 28.75
N GLY A 89 26.97 -16.77 28.93
CA GLY A 89 28.35 -16.29 28.96
C GLY A 89 29.08 -16.33 27.61
N HIS A 90 28.33 -16.39 26.49
CA HIS A 90 28.93 -16.42 25.16
C HIS A 90 29.29 -15.00 24.72
N PRO A 91 30.56 -14.70 24.39
CA PRO A 91 30.94 -13.36 23.95
C PRO A 91 30.31 -13.01 22.58
N LEU A 92 30.02 -11.73 22.38
CA LEU A 92 29.63 -11.24 21.06
C LEU A 92 30.89 -11.15 20.17
N ASP A 93 31.12 -12.16 19.39
CA ASP A 93 32.23 -12.26 18.45
C ASP A 93 31.87 -11.66 17.06
N ILE A 94 32.88 -11.56 16.18
CA ILE A 94 32.68 -11.03 14.81
C ILE A 94 31.61 -11.81 14.04
N PRO A 95 31.60 -13.16 14.03
CA PRO A 95 30.51 -13.93 13.43
C PRO A 95 29.13 -13.59 13.98
N GLY A 96 28.99 -13.38 15.28
CA GLY A 96 27.75 -13.00 15.92
C GLY A 96 27.20 -11.66 15.38
N ILE A 97 28.07 -10.68 15.15
CA ILE A 97 27.69 -9.39 14.55
C ILE A 97 27.26 -9.56 13.08
N MET A 98 27.98 -10.38 12.30
CA MET A 98 27.59 -10.66 10.90
C MET A 98 26.23 -11.35 10.81
N LEU A 99 25.93 -12.27 11.72
CA LEU A 99 24.67 -12.99 11.77
C LEU A 99 23.46 -12.12 12.16
N TRP A 100 23.70 -10.98 12.76
CA TRP A 100 22.65 -10.00 13.02
C TRP A 100 21.85 -9.65 11.76
N VAL A 101 22.54 -9.43 10.63
CA VAL A 101 21.88 -9.14 9.34
C VAL A 101 21.05 -10.33 8.87
N VAL A 102 21.53 -11.57 9.09
CA VAL A 102 20.79 -12.79 8.74
C VAL A 102 19.52 -12.92 9.59
N ILE A 103 19.62 -12.70 10.90
CA ILE A 103 18.47 -12.75 11.82
C ILE A 103 17.42 -11.69 11.43
N LEU A 104 17.86 -10.47 11.09
CA LEU A 104 16.99 -9.41 10.59
C LEU A 104 16.26 -9.84 9.33
N GLY A 105 16.98 -10.31 8.31
CA GLY A 105 16.40 -10.71 7.02
C GLY A 105 15.36 -11.80 7.20
N MET A 106 15.70 -12.89 7.84
CA MET A 106 14.80 -14.02 8.06
C MET A 106 13.59 -13.66 8.95
N GLY A 107 13.82 -12.87 9.99
CA GLY A 107 12.74 -12.40 10.86
C GLY A 107 11.74 -11.53 10.13
N ILE A 108 12.22 -10.66 9.23
CA ILE A 108 11.38 -9.86 8.34
C ILE A 108 10.57 -10.75 7.39
N ASP A 109 11.19 -11.76 6.78
CA ASP A 109 10.51 -12.66 5.86
C ASP A 109 9.31 -13.35 6.51
N TYR A 110 9.49 -13.98 7.67
CA TYR A 110 8.39 -14.62 8.39
C TYR A 110 7.29 -13.64 8.76
N SER A 111 7.66 -12.47 9.27
CA SER A 111 6.71 -11.43 9.67
C SER A 111 5.98 -10.83 8.49
N ALA A 112 6.66 -10.58 7.37
CA ALA A 112 6.07 -10.02 6.16
C ALA A 112 5.10 -11.00 5.49
N TYR A 113 5.47 -12.28 5.37
CA TYR A 113 4.57 -13.31 4.83
C TYR A 113 3.29 -13.43 5.65
N TYR A 114 3.42 -13.50 6.97
CA TYR A 114 2.26 -13.55 7.87
C TYR A 114 1.39 -12.31 7.71
N ALA A 115 1.98 -11.11 7.79
CA ALA A 115 1.26 -9.84 7.71
C ALA A 115 0.56 -9.64 6.37
N CYS A 116 1.22 -9.95 5.25
CA CYS A 116 0.62 -9.86 3.91
C CYS A 116 -0.55 -10.82 3.74
N THR A 117 -0.44 -12.04 4.26
CA THR A 117 -1.52 -13.02 4.18
C THR A 117 -2.69 -12.61 5.05
N TYR A 118 -2.43 -12.21 6.30
CA TYR A 118 -3.47 -11.74 7.21
C TYR A 118 -4.18 -10.48 6.69
N GLN A 119 -3.45 -9.55 6.08
CA GLN A 119 -4.04 -8.35 5.47
C GLN A 119 -5.03 -8.71 4.35
N ARG A 120 -4.68 -9.69 3.52
CA ARG A 120 -5.53 -10.13 2.40
C ARG A 120 -6.69 -11.02 2.85
N HIS A 121 -6.46 -11.83 3.86
CA HIS A 121 -7.39 -12.84 4.38
C HIS A 121 -7.39 -12.74 5.91
N PRO A 122 -8.19 -11.84 6.51
CA PRO A 122 -8.17 -11.57 7.95
C PRO A 122 -8.73 -12.71 8.82
N GLU A 123 -9.02 -13.84 8.23
CA GLU A 123 -9.45 -15.04 8.94
C GLU A 123 -8.23 -15.83 9.42
N GLU A 124 -7.96 -15.79 10.73
CA GLU A 124 -6.80 -16.45 11.34
C GLU A 124 -6.77 -17.96 11.10
N LYS A 125 -7.93 -18.60 10.98
CA LYS A 125 -8.09 -20.02 10.68
C LYS A 125 -8.49 -20.30 9.22
N GLY A 126 -8.43 -19.28 8.36
CA GLY A 126 -8.79 -19.41 6.95
C GLY A 126 -7.76 -20.24 6.16
N PRO A 127 -8.15 -20.77 4.98
CA PRO A 127 -7.28 -21.63 4.17
C PRO A 127 -5.91 -21.01 3.85
N ALA A 128 -5.85 -19.70 3.65
CA ALA A 128 -4.60 -19.00 3.36
C ALA A 128 -3.62 -19.05 4.54
N MET A 129 -4.09 -18.85 5.76
CA MET A 129 -3.24 -18.92 6.96
C MET A 129 -2.84 -20.36 7.28
N GLN A 130 -3.71 -21.33 7.01
CA GLN A 130 -3.40 -22.77 7.15
C GLN A 130 -2.28 -23.21 6.20
N THR A 131 -2.04 -22.51 5.11
CA THR A 131 -0.94 -22.77 4.18
C THR A 131 0.33 -22.04 4.56
N VAL A 132 0.22 -20.75 4.94
CA VAL A 132 1.39 -19.88 5.22
C VAL A 132 2.10 -20.27 6.51
N VAL A 133 1.38 -20.58 7.58
CA VAL A 133 1.99 -20.93 8.86
C VAL A 133 2.85 -22.19 8.76
N PRO A 134 2.39 -23.32 8.21
CA PRO A 134 3.26 -24.48 7.98
C PRO A 134 4.44 -24.20 7.05
N ALA A 135 4.26 -23.38 6.01
CA ALA A 135 5.35 -22.99 5.12
C ALA A 135 6.47 -22.21 5.85
N MET A 136 6.08 -21.31 6.76
CA MET A 136 7.04 -20.61 7.63
C MET A 136 7.81 -21.58 8.53
N PHE A 137 7.11 -22.55 9.15
CA PHE A 137 7.74 -23.58 9.96
C PHE A 137 8.69 -24.46 9.15
N LEU A 138 8.32 -24.88 7.95
CA LEU A 138 9.15 -25.68 7.06
C LEU A 138 10.41 -24.92 6.64
N SER A 139 10.26 -23.64 6.26
CA SER A 139 11.38 -22.75 5.95
C SER A 139 12.34 -22.59 7.12
N ALA A 140 11.81 -22.38 8.32
CA ALA A 140 12.61 -22.32 9.53
C ALA A 140 13.32 -23.65 9.81
N ALA A 141 12.63 -24.79 9.69
CA ALA A 141 13.21 -26.11 9.92
C ALA A 141 14.39 -26.41 8.99
N THR A 142 14.28 -26.11 7.70
CA THR A 142 15.39 -26.28 6.74
C THR A 142 16.61 -25.44 7.14
N THR A 143 16.38 -24.20 7.59
CA THR A 143 17.45 -23.31 8.03
C THR A 143 18.04 -23.75 9.36
N PHE A 144 17.22 -24.23 10.30
CA PHE A 144 17.66 -24.85 11.54
C PHE A 144 18.57 -26.05 11.30
N ILE A 145 18.24 -26.93 10.36
CA ILE A 145 19.10 -28.07 9.99
C ILE A 145 20.42 -27.55 9.42
N GLY A 146 20.40 -26.62 8.50
CA GLY A 146 21.58 -26.07 7.85
C GLY A 146 22.56 -25.44 8.85
N PHE A 147 22.09 -24.53 9.69
CA PHE A 147 22.91 -23.87 10.70
C PHE A 147 23.20 -24.78 11.93
N GLY A 148 22.30 -25.73 12.24
CA GLY A 148 22.44 -26.67 13.33
C GLY A 148 23.67 -27.56 13.19
N VAL A 149 24.01 -27.96 11.97
CA VAL A 149 25.24 -28.70 11.69
C VAL A 149 26.49 -27.92 12.11
N LEU A 150 26.46 -26.58 11.90
CA LEU A 150 27.59 -25.72 12.33
C LEU A 150 27.76 -25.68 13.86
N ALA A 151 26.64 -25.74 14.61
CA ALA A 151 26.70 -25.78 16.07
C ALA A 151 27.39 -27.04 16.63
N LEU A 152 27.46 -28.13 15.85
CA LEU A 152 28.14 -29.36 16.18
C LEU A 152 29.61 -29.36 15.74
N ALA A 153 30.07 -28.33 15.05
CA ALA A 153 31.45 -28.25 14.58
C ALA A 153 32.46 -28.16 15.75
N ARG A 154 33.64 -28.71 15.55
CA ARG A 154 34.73 -28.60 16.54
C ARG A 154 35.40 -27.22 16.52
N HIS A 155 35.30 -26.50 15.40
CA HIS A 155 35.89 -25.17 15.25
C HIS A 155 35.07 -24.11 15.99
N PRO A 156 35.68 -23.34 16.92
CA PRO A 156 34.94 -22.39 17.77
C PRO A 156 34.11 -21.39 17.01
N LEU A 157 34.63 -20.83 15.90
CA LEU A 157 33.92 -19.87 15.07
C LEU A 157 32.66 -20.48 14.43
N LEU A 158 32.75 -21.69 13.89
CA LEU A 158 31.60 -22.38 13.28
C LEU A 158 30.53 -22.71 14.32
N LYS A 159 30.97 -23.15 15.51
CA LYS A 159 30.08 -23.41 16.64
C LYS A 159 29.32 -22.13 17.06
N SER A 160 30.03 -21.01 17.16
CA SER A 160 29.43 -19.71 17.46
C SER A 160 28.39 -19.31 16.40
N ILE A 161 28.73 -19.42 15.11
CA ILE A 161 27.82 -19.17 14.00
C ILE A 161 26.56 -20.03 14.14
N GLY A 162 26.71 -21.33 14.34
CA GLY A 162 25.59 -22.25 14.50
C GLY A 162 24.68 -21.88 15.66
N LEU A 163 25.25 -21.62 16.83
CA LEU A 163 24.49 -21.26 18.03
C LEU A 163 23.71 -19.95 17.87
N VAL A 164 24.39 -18.90 17.42
CA VAL A 164 23.76 -17.59 17.23
C VAL A 164 22.64 -17.66 16.19
N SER A 165 22.84 -18.39 15.08
CA SER A 165 21.82 -18.60 14.05
C SER A 165 20.61 -19.36 14.60
N LEU A 166 20.82 -20.46 15.31
CA LEU A 166 19.73 -21.25 15.91
C LEU A 166 18.88 -20.40 16.86
N LEU A 167 19.51 -19.64 17.74
CA LEU A 167 18.79 -18.74 18.65
C LEU A 167 18.04 -17.67 17.90
N GLY A 168 18.68 -16.99 16.95
CA GLY A 168 18.07 -15.90 16.19
C GLY A 168 16.88 -16.34 15.34
N ILE A 169 17.03 -17.44 14.61
CA ILE A 169 15.96 -18.02 13.79
C ILE A 169 14.81 -18.50 14.68
N GLY A 170 15.11 -19.19 15.77
CA GLY A 170 14.12 -19.67 16.72
C GLY A 170 13.30 -18.54 17.34
N TYR A 171 13.94 -17.49 17.80
CA TYR A 171 13.26 -16.33 18.35
C TYR A 171 12.51 -15.53 17.28
N SER A 172 13.02 -15.45 16.03
CA SER A 172 12.30 -14.81 14.93
C SER A 172 11.00 -15.54 14.60
N LEU A 173 11.05 -16.87 14.50
CA LEU A 173 9.87 -17.69 14.27
C LEU A 173 8.87 -17.60 15.45
N ALA A 174 9.38 -17.70 16.68
CA ALA A 174 8.54 -17.56 17.89
C ALA A 174 7.86 -16.19 17.95
N GLY A 175 8.60 -15.11 17.66
CA GLY A 175 8.05 -13.75 17.60
C GLY A 175 6.98 -13.61 16.53
N ALA A 176 7.22 -14.12 15.32
CA ALA A 176 6.27 -14.08 14.22
C ALA A 176 4.99 -14.89 14.51
N TYR A 177 5.10 -15.98 15.28
CA TYR A 177 3.96 -16.82 15.62
C TYR A 177 3.19 -16.36 16.87
N LEU A 178 3.87 -15.80 17.87
CA LEU A 178 3.26 -15.43 19.15
C LEU A 178 2.85 -13.95 19.21
N ILE A 179 3.70 -13.04 18.70
CA ILE A 179 3.49 -11.60 18.84
C ILE A 179 2.67 -11.05 17.67
N LEU A 180 2.99 -11.45 16.45
CA LEU A 180 2.41 -10.87 15.26
C LEU A 180 0.89 -11.11 15.12
N PRO A 181 0.32 -12.30 15.41
CA PRO A 181 -1.12 -12.53 15.37
C PRO A 181 -1.90 -11.56 16.26
N TYR A 182 -1.42 -11.33 17.48
CA TYR A 182 -2.02 -10.39 18.41
C TYR A 182 -2.02 -8.96 17.86
N LEU A 183 -0.89 -8.51 17.33
CA LEU A 183 -0.76 -7.17 16.73
C LEU A 183 -1.65 -7.03 15.49
N MET A 184 -1.71 -8.05 14.64
CA MET A 184 -2.57 -8.07 13.46
C MET A 184 -4.05 -7.96 13.84
N LYS A 185 -4.51 -8.77 14.79
CA LYS A 185 -5.89 -8.67 15.32
C LYS A 185 -6.21 -7.27 15.79
N ARG A 186 -5.30 -6.63 16.52
CA ARG A 186 -5.52 -5.28 17.05
C ARG A 186 -5.52 -4.21 15.95
N ILE A 187 -4.62 -4.33 14.97
CA ILE A 187 -4.56 -3.41 13.84
C ILE A 187 -5.79 -3.56 12.94
N PHE A 188 -6.24 -4.77 12.71
CA PHE A 188 -7.35 -5.09 11.84
C PHE A 188 -8.66 -5.36 12.59
N ALA A 189 -8.77 -5.04 13.87
CA ALA A 189 -10.02 -5.15 14.64
C ALA A 189 -11.16 -4.42 13.91
N PRO A 190 -12.36 -5.01 13.78
CA PRO A 190 -13.48 -4.35 13.12
C PRO A 190 -13.72 -2.96 13.72
N PHE A 191 -13.94 -1.99 12.88
CA PHE A 191 -14.47 -0.70 13.34
C PHE A 191 -15.97 -0.84 13.42
N GLU A 192 -16.51 -0.74 14.60
CA GLU A 192 -17.93 -0.55 14.79
C GLU A 192 -18.25 0.92 14.50
N PHE A 193 -18.99 1.14 13.43
CA PHE A 193 -19.52 2.45 13.12
C PHE A 193 -20.98 2.47 13.58
N PRO A 194 -21.49 3.62 14.06
CA PRO A 194 -22.90 3.79 14.32
C PRO A 194 -23.75 3.34 13.13
N GLU A 195 -24.93 2.79 13.36
CA GLU A 195 -25.84 2.37 12.29
C GLU A 195 -26.37 3.57 11.49
N ASP A 196 -26.36 4.75 12.11
CA ASP A 196 -26.82 5.97 11.49
C ASP A 196 -26.01 6.35 10.26
N ARG A 197 -26.70 6.93 9.29
CA ARG A 197 -26.11 7.49 8.08
C ARG A 197 -25.13 8.61 8.47
N PRO A 198 -23.87 8.58 8.03
CA PRO A 198 -22.94 9.67 8.31
C PRO A 198 -23.34 10.95 7.57
N MET A 199 -23.05 12.10 8.13
CA MET A 199 -23.21 13.35 7.40
C MET A 199 -22.16 13.46 6.29
N PRO A 200 -22.55 13.91 5.07
CA PRO A 200 -21.64 14.03 3.94
C PRO A 200 -20.38 14.83 4.27
N GLY A 201 -19.21 14.37 3.82
CA GLY A 201 -17.95 15.09 3.95
C GLY A 201 -17.36 15.16 5.36
N THR A 202 -18.03 14.61 6.39
CA THR A 202 -17.51 14.61 7.77
C THR A 202 -16.31 13.69 7.93
N SER A 203 -15.59 13.86 9.02
CA SER A 203 -14.47 12.99 9.38
C SER A 203 -14.91 11.54 9.61
N GLU A 204 -16.14 11.31 10.03
CA GLU A 204 -16.73 9.99 10.20
C GLU A 204 -16.98 9.34 8.85
N HIS A 205 -17.64 10.03 7.92
CA HIS A 205 -17.88 9.55 6.56
C HIS A 205 -16.56 9.17 5.86
N THR A 206 -15.55 10.06 5.96
CA THR A 206 -14.21 9.81 5.45
C THR A 206 -13.58 8.54 6.07
N ARG A 207 -13.71 8.35 7.40
CA ARG A 207 -13.18 7.17 8.10
C ARG A 207 -13.89 5.89 7.67
N ARG A 208 -15.22 5.90 7.52
CA ARG A 208 -16.01 4.75 7.07
C ARG A 208 -15.56 4.32 5.66
N THR A 209 -15.48 5.26 4.74
CA THR A 209 -15.04 4.97 3.36
C THR A 209 -13.61 4.44 3.33
N ILE A 210 -12.65 5.06 4.04
CA ILE A 210 -11.26 4.61 4.10
C ILE A 210 -11.15 3.21 4.74
N ALA A 211 -12.01 2.89 5.71
CA ALA A 211 -12.00 1.58 6.37
C ALA A 211 -12.29 0.43 5.40
N ARG A 212 -13.05 0.66 4.32
CA ARG A 212 -13.28 -0.34 3.25
C ARG A 212 -11.98 -0.75 2.53
N TYR A 213 -11.01 0.15 2.46
CA TYR A 213 -9.72 -0.06 1.79
C TYR A 213 -8.65 -0.66 2.72
N ARG A 214 -8.95 -0.91 3.98
CA ARG A 214 -8.01 -1.28 5.02
C ARG A 214 -7.28 -2.61 4.77
N HIS A 215 -8.00 -3.58 4.21
CA HIS A 215 -7.48 -4.92 3.92
C HIS A 215 -6.82 -5.03 2.53
N LEU A 216 -6.62 -3.90 1.85
CA LEU A 216 -6.03 -3.87 0.52
C LEU A 216 -4.51 -3.65 0.56
N PRO A 217 -3.79 -4.01 -0.52
CA PRO A 217 -2.37 -3.68 -0.69
C PRO A 217 -2.09 -2.18 -0.52
N GLY A 218 -0.83 -1.82 -0.26
CA GLY A 218 -0.44 -0.46 0.09
C GLY A 218 -0.95 0.63 -0.85
N TYR A 219 -0.72 0.49 -2.16
CA TYR A 219 -1.05 1.55 -3.13
C TYR A 219 -2.56 1.88 -3.22
N PRO A 220 -3.50 0.95 -3.46
CA PRO A 220 -4.94 1.26 -3.49
C PRO A 220 -5.45 1.89 -2.19
N ARG A 221 -4.95 1.44 -1.05
CA ARG A 221 -5.31 1.98 0.26
C ARG A 221 -4.87 3.43 0.42
N ILE A 222 -3.63 3.73 0.03
CA ILE A 222 -3.08 5.08 0.06
C ILE A 222 -3.79 5.97 -0.94
N PHE A 223 -3.97 5.49 -2.18
CA PHE A 223 -4.70 6.21 -3.20
C PHE A 223 -6.09 6.64 -2.71
N ALA A 224 -6.88 5.69 -2.17
CA ALA A 224 -8.21 6.01 -1.63
C ALA A 224 -8.14 7.06 -0.51
N ARG A 225 -7.18 6.92 0.42
CA ARG A 225 -6.99 7.88 1.52
C ARG A 225 -6.66 9.28 1.03
N PHE A 226 -5.75 9.41 0.08
CA PHE A 226 -5.36 10.71 -0.47
C PHE A 226 -6.42 11.27 -1.41
N LYS A 227 -7.02 10.45 -2.27
CA LYS A 227 -8.11 10.87 -3.16
C LYS A 227 -9.26 11.47 -2.35
N ILE A 228 -9.74 10.79 -1.29
CA ILE A 228 -10.85 11.29 -0.47
C ILE A 228 -10.48 12.57 0.28
N LYS A 229 -9.24 12.70 0.76
CA LYS A 229 -8.82 13.85 1.57
C LYS A 229 -8.43 15.09 0.75
N LEU A 230 -7.87 14.89 -0.42
CA LEU A 230 -7.27 15.96 -1.22
C LEU A 230 -8.08 16.37 -2.44
N ASP A 231 -9.00 15.50 -2.90
CA ASP A 231 -9.83 15.85 -4.04
C ASP A 231 -11.11 16.54 -3.57
N PRO A 232 -11.32 17.80 -3.98
CA PRO A 232 -12.52 18.59 -3.64
C PRO A 232 -13.84 17.91 -4.04
N MET A 233 -13.78 17.00 -4.99
CA MET A 233 -14.94 16.24 -5.48
C MET A 233 -15.79 15.68 -4.34
N PHE A 234 -15.16 15.13 -3.29
CA PHE A 234 -15.86 14.48 -2.18
C PHE A 234 -16.65 15.45 -1.28
N GLY A 235 -16.34 16.73 -1.33
CA GLY A 235 -17.13 17.77 -0.67
C GLY A 235 -18.33 18.24 -1.49
N GLU A 236 -18.38 17.92 -2.77
CA GLU A 236 -19.37 18.42 -3.73
C GLU A 236 -20.31 17.33 -4.24
N LEU A 237 -19.86 16.07 -4.29
CA LEU A 237 -20.52 14.95 -4.95
C LEU A 237 -21.96 14.68 -4.43
N ASP A 238 -22.21 14.86 -3.13
CA ASP A 238 -23.53 14.66 -2.54
C ASP A 238 -24.56 15.74 -2.91
N ARG A 239 -24.14 16.85 -3.51
CA ARG A 239 -25.06 17.88 -4.02
C ARG A 239 -25.80 17.42 -5.27
N TYR A 240 -25.09 16.63 -6.10
CA TYR A 240 -25.57 16.21 -7.42
C TYR A 240 -26.17 14.81 -7.38
N VAL A 241 -25.77 13.95 -6.41
CA VAL A 241 -26.29 12.59 -6.27
C VAL A 241 -27.18 12.52 -5.05
N LYS A 242 -28.50 12.44 -5.26
CA LYS A 242 -29.50 12.39 -4.19
C LYS A 242 -30.28 11.09 -4.23
N ASN A 243 -30.36 10.39 -3.10
CA ASN A 243 -31.13 9.15 -2.91
C ASN A 243 -30.99 8.14 -4.06
N PRO A 244 -29.77 7.79 -4.47
CA PRO A 244 -29.55 6.87 -5.57
C PRO A 244 -30.11 5.48 -5.21
N ARG A 245 -30.76 4.85 -6.19
CA ARG A 245 -31.20 3.46 -6.12
C ARG A 245 -30.19 2.56 -6.80
N LEU A 246 -29.98 2.78 -8.09
CA LEU A 246 -28.97 2.13 -8.89
C LEU A 246 -28.03 3.19 -9.50
N LEU A 247 -26.75 3.08 -9.14
CA LEU A 247 -25.66 3.90 -9.67
C LEU A 247 -24.87 3.10 -10.69
N ILE A 248 -24.57 3.70 -11.83
CA ILE A 248 -23.58 3.17 -12.77
C ILE A 248 -22.36 4.08 -12.71
N ASP A 249 -21.18 3.53 -12.42
CA ASP A 249 -19.92 4.28 -12.33
C ASP A 249 -19.01 3.85 -13.49
N ILE A 250 -18.97 4.68 -14.54
CA ILE A 250 -18.20 4.42 -15.77
C ILE A 250 -16.78 4.95 -15.57
N GLY A 251 -15.78 4.04 -15.67
CA GLY A 251 -14.40 4.34 -15.31
C GLY A 251 -14.20 4.39 -13.80
N CYS A 252 -14.83 3.46 -13.07
CA CYS A 252 -14.89 3.49 -11.60
C CYS A 252 -13.52 3.38 -10.91
N GLY A 253 -12.45 3.02 -11.62
CA GLY A 253 -11.10 2.89 -11.07
C GLY A 253 -11.06 1.91 -9.90
N TRP A 254 -10.54 2.38 -8.77
CA TRP A 254 -10.51 1.63 -7.50
C TRP A 254 -11.85 1.64 -6.75
N GLY A 255 -12.93 2.17 -7.34
CA GLY A 255 -14.26 2.26 -6.74
C GLY A 255 -14.40 3.29 -5.62
N VAL A 256 -13.55 4.32 -5.58
CA VAL A 256 -13.54 5.28 -4.45
C VAL A 256 -14.80 6.15 -4.41
N PRO A 257 -15.26 6.79 -5.51
CA PRO A 257 -16.50 7.55 -5.51
C PRO A 257 -17.73 6.68 -5.21
N ALA A 258 -17.80 5.50 -5.85
CA ALA A 258 -18.88 4.54 -5.60
C ALA A 258 -18.95 4.13 -4.13
N THR A 259 -17.82 3.76 -3.51
CA THR A 259 -17.77 3.38 -2.10
C THR A 259 -18.16 4.53 -1.18
N TRP A 260 -17.73 5.75 -1.49
CA TRP A 260 -18.08 6.96 -0.74
C TRP A 260 -19.59 7.20 -0.75
N LEU A 261 -20.25 7.08 -1.91
CA LEU A 261 -21.70 7.19 -2.04
C LEU A 261 -22.45 6.06 -1.34
N LEU A 262 -21.91 4.83 -1.38
CA LEU A 262 -22.52 3.70 -0.69
C LEU A 262 -22.49 3.84 0.84
N GLU A 263 -21.54 4.55 1.42
CA GLU A 263 -21.55 4.86 2.86
C GLU A 263 -22.62 5.90 3.22
N LEU A 264 -22.94 6.81 2.30
CA LEU A 264 -24.05 7.77 2.48
C LEU A 264 -25.44 7.15 2.22
N TYR A 265 -25.52 6.20 1.31
CA TYR A 265 -26.77 5.63 0.84
C TYR A 265 -26.74 4.10 0.98
N PRO A 266 -27.06 3.56 2.19
CA PRO A 266 -26.96 2.13 2.45
C PRO A 266 -27.83 1.24 1.53
N GLN A 267 -28.93 1.77 1.03
CA GLN A 267 -29.85 1.07 0.12
C GLN A 267 -29.45 1.14 -1.35
N ALA A 268 -28.45 1.96 -1.68
CA ALA A 268 -27.98 2.09 -3.06
C ALA A 268 -27.22 0.82 -3.51
N ARG A 269 -27.34 0.54 -4.81
CA ARG A 269 -26.54 -0.48 -5.50
C ARG A 269 -25.69 0.19 -6.56
N VAL A 270 -24.53 -0.41 -6.85
CA VAL A 270 -23.57 0.12 -7.83
C VAL A 270 -23.23 -0.93 -8.87
N ILE A 271 -23.20 -0.53 -10.13
CA ILE A 271 -22.55 -1.27 -11.20
C ILE A 271 -21.38 -0.43 -11.71
N GLY A 272 -20.16 -0.92 -11.51
CA GLY A 272 -18.94 -0.27 -11.98
C GLY A 272 -18.45 -0.86 -13.31
N LEU A 273 -17.91 -0.01 -14.18
CA LEU A 273 -17.22 -0.39 -15.41
C LEU A 273 -15.78 0.13 -15.35
N GLU A 274 -14.78 -0.74 -15.54
CA GLU A 274 -13.37 -0.37 -15.49
C GLU A 274 -12.55 -1.28 -16.42
N PRO A 275 -11.68 -0.76 -17.30
CA PRO A 275 -10.89 -1.59 -18.21
C PRO A 275 -9.74 -2.35 -17.53
N ASP A 276 -9.17 -1.84 -16.43
CA ASP A 276 -8.05 -2.48 -15.74
C ASP A 276 -8.54 -3.59 -14.79
N VAL A 277 -8.22 -4.83 -15.12
CA VAL A 277 -8.60 -6.02 -14.34
C VAL A 277 -8.15 -5.93 -12.86
N LYS A 278 -6.97 -5.34 -12.59
CA LYS A 278 -6.47 -5.20 -11.21
C LYS A 278 -7.33 -4.23 -10.41
N ARG A 279 -7.76 -3.13 -11.05
CA ARG A 279 -8.68 -2.16 -10.44
C ARG A 279 -10.06 -2.77 -10.22
N VAL A 280 -10.57 -3.52 -11.20
CA VAL A 280 -11.84 -4.26 -11.08
C VAL A 280 -11.86 -5.18 -9.86
N LEU A 281 -10.81 -5.99 -9.67
CA LEU A 281 -10.73 -6.90 -8.52
C LEU A 281 -10.79 -6.17 -7.17
N ILE A 282 -10.16 -5.01 -7.10
CA ILE A 282 -10.18 -4.17 -5.89
C ILE A 282 -11.52 -3.49 -5.70
N ALA A 283 -12.08 -2.89 -6.76
CA ALA A 283 -13.38 -2.24 -6.71
C ALA A 283 -14.48 -3.23 -6.30
N ARG A 284 -14.49 -4.46 -6.84
CA ARG A 284 -15.39 -5.54 -6.41
C ARG A 284 -15.30 -5.80 -4.91
N ARG A 285 -14.08 -5.84 -4.38
CA ARG A 285 -13.86 -6.14 -2.96
C ARG A 285 -14.37 -5.04 -2.03
N VAL A 286 -14.20 -3.76 -2.40
CA VAL A 286 -14.64 -2.62 -1.57
C VAL A 286 -16.14 -2.34 -1.68
N ILE A 287 -16.73 -2.54 -2.85
CA ILE A 287 -18.18 -2.43 -3.09
C ILE A 287 -18.93 -3.59 -2.42
N GLY A 288 -18.34 -4.80 -2.46
CA GLY A 288 -18.89 -5.99 -1.79
C GLY A 288 -20.26 -6.38 -2.35
N ALA A 289 -21.15 -6.87 -1.46
CA ALA A 289 -22.48 -7.35 -1.84
C ALA A 289 -23.43 -6.25 -2.35
N ARG A 290 -23.05 -4.98 -2.25
CA ARG A 290 -23.89 -3.84 -2.67
C ARG A 290 -23.75 -3.48 -4.16
N GLY A 291 -23.09 -4.32 -4.95
CA GLY A 291 -22.98 -4.09 -6.38
C GLY A 291 -22.09 -5.08 -7.11
N SER A 292 -21.82 -4.78 -8.37
CA SER A 292 -20.91 -5.52 -9.23
C SER A 292 -19.95 -4.58 -9.94
N VAL A 293 -18.80 -5.09 -10.37
CA VAL A 293 -17.88 -4.35 -11.23
C VAL A 293 -17.48 -5.25 -12.37
N GLN A 294 -17.64 -4.74 -13.59
CA GLN A 294 -17.35 -5.47 -14.82
C GLN A 294 -16.06 -4.92 -15.44
N THR A 295 -15.30 -5.82 -16.08
CA THR A 295 -14.17 -5.41 -16.91
C THR A 295 -14.70 -4.99 -18.26
N GLY A 296 -14.48 -3.74 -18.62
CA GLY A 296 -14.94 -3.20 -19.90
C GLY A 296 -14.61 -1.71 -20.03
N ARG A 297 -14.81 -1.19 -21.21
CA ARG A 297 -14.53 0.21 -21.56
C ARG A 297 -15.73 0.82 -22.26
N ALA A 298 -16.08 2.05 -21.90
CA ALA A 298 -17.02 2.84 -22.71
C ALA A 298 -16.50 2.94 -24.17
N PRO A 299 -17.40 2.90 -25.18
CA PRO A 299 -18.84 3.04 -25.06
C PRO A 299 -19.64 1.76 -24.74
N ASP A 300 -18.97 0.60 -24.54
CA ASP A 300 -19.68 -0.63 -24.18
C ASP A 300 -20.08 -0.59 -22.71
N LEU A 301 -21.39 -0.33 -22.48
CA LEU A 301 -21.94 -0.26 -21.12
C LEU A 301 -22.31 -1.64 -20.60
N PRO A 302 -22.30 -1.84 -19.26
CA PRO A 302 -22.73 -3.09 -18.68
C PRO A 302 -24.23 -3.31 -18.89
N ASP A 303 -24.62 -4.59 -19.02
CA ASP A 303 -26.02 -4.96 -18.97
C ASP A 303 -26.63 -4.62 -17.61
N VAL A 304 -27.74 -3.93 -17.62
CA VAL A 304 -28.42 -3.44 -16.42
C VAL A 304 -29.81 -4.04 -16.34
N GLU A 305 -30.07 -4.80 -15.29
CA GLU A 305 -31.45 -5.20 -14.97
C GLU A 305 -32.22 -3.99 -14.45
N GLY A 306 -33.11 -3.45 -15.27
CA GLY A 306 -33.89 -2.25 -14.96
C GLY A 306 -33.26 -0.96 -15.50
N ARG A 307 -33.53 0.17 -14.84
CA ARG A 307 -32.99 1.48 -15.22
C ARG A 307 -32.18 2.09 -14.09
N ALA A 308 -31.12 2.80 -14.46
CA ALA A 308 -30.27 3.49 -13.51
C ALA A 308 -30.91 4.81 -13.04
N SER A 309 -30.83 5.11 -11.75
CA SER A 309 -31.21 6.42 -11.21
C SER A 309 -30.13 7.48 -11.47
N HIS A 310 -28.85 7.06 -11.44
CA HIS A 310 -27.73 7.95 -11.66
C HIS A 310 -26.63 7.23 -12.43
N VAL A 311 -25.97 7.94 -13.34
CA VAL A 311 -24.75 7.50 -14.02
C VAL A 311 -23.65 8.50 -13.74
N LEU A 312 -22.46 7.98 -13.42
CA LEU A 312 -21.28 8.78 -13.11
C LEU A 312 -20.22 8.57 -14.20
N MET A 313 -19.61 9.66 -14.65
CA MET A 313 -18.41 9.68 -15.49
C MET A 313 -17.42 10.69 -14.88
N LEU A 314 -16.62 10.22 -13.93
CA LEU A 314 -15.77 11.10 -13.13
C LEU A 314 -14.32 11.02 -13.58
N ASP A 315 -13.76 12.15 -14.03
CA ASP A 315 -12.36 12.31 -14.44
C ASP A 315 -11.93 11.33 -15.56
N MET A 316 -12.85 10.95 -16.47
CA MET A 316 -12.56 9.93 -17.48
C MET A 316 -12.83 10.38 -18.92
N LEU A 317 -13.43 11.55 -19.14
CA LEU A 317 -13.86 12.01 -20.47
C LEU A 317 -12.71 12.10 -21.49
N HIS A 318 -11.50 12.42 -21.03
CA HIS A 318 -10.32 12.56 -21.88
C HIS A 318 -9.80 11.24 -22.46
N TYR A 319 -10.34 10.09 -22.01
CA TYR A 319 -10.04 8.78 -22.61
C TYR A 319 -10.89 8.43 -23.82
N LEU A 320 -12.00 9.16 -24.06
CA LEU A 320 -12.92 8.92 -25.15
C LEU A 320 -12.69 9.90 -26.30
N ASP A 321 -12.80 9.45 -27.55
CA ASP A 321 -12.91 10.36 -28.66
C ASP A 321 -14.35 10.92 -28.81
N ASP A 322 -14.58 11.77 -29.81
CA ASP A 322 -15.85 12.46 -29.92
C ASP A 322 -16.99 11.52 -30.31
N GLU A 323 -16.70 10.54 -31.17
CA GLU A 323 -17.68 9.54 -31.60
C GLU A 323 -18.00 8.55 -30.45
N GLU A 324 -16.96 8.09 -29.73
CA GLU A 324 -17.13 7.28 -28.51
C GLU A 324 -17.96 8.02 -27.46
N LEU A 325 -17.69 9.34 -27.28
CA LEU A 325 -18.43 10.15 -26.31
C LEU A 325 -19.89 10.32 -26.69
N LYS A 326 -20.21 10.62 -27.93
CA LYS A 326 -21.60 10.71 -28.41
C LYS A 326 -22.34 9.39 -28.21
N LEU A 327 -21.74 8.29 -28.65
CA LEU A 327 -22.34 6.97 -28.51
C LEU A 327 -22.60 6.57 -27.05
N VAL A 328 -21.66 6.84 -26.15
CA VAL A 328 -21.86 6.53 -24.73
C VAL A 328 -22.95 7.41 -24.10
N LEU A 329 -23.08 8.68 -24.50
CA LEU A 329 -24.13 9.58 -24.00
C LEU A 329 -25.52 9.12 -24.44
N GLU A 330 -25.67 8.67 -25.69
CA GLU A 330 -26.94 8.10 -26.21
C GLU A 330 -27.30 6.82 -25.41
N ARG A 331 -26.37 5.89 -25.25
CA ARG A 331 -26.59 4.66 -24.47
C ARG A 331 -26.92 4.94 -23.00
N ILE A 332 -26.28 5.94 -22.39
CA ILE A 332 -26.59 6.37 -21.01
C ILE A 332 -28.03 6.92 -20.95
N TYR A 333 -28.42 7.71 -21.93
CA TYR A 333 -29.78 8.24 -21.99
C TYR A 333 -30.81 7.12 -22.02
N GLU A 334 -30.58 6.05 -22.76
CA GLU A 334 -31.48 4.90 -22.86
C GLU A 334 -31.63 4.16 -21.51
N ILE A 335 -30.52 3.90 -20.81
CA ILE A 335 -30.52 3.12 -19.56
C ILE A 335 -30.95 3.92 -18.34
N LEU A 336 -31.00 5.26 -18.41
CA LEU A 336 -31.49 6.08 -17.30
C LEU A 336 -33.03 6.00 -17.18
N GLU A 337 -33.49 6.01 -15.93
CA GLU A 337 -34.91 6.21 -15.64
C GLU A 337 -35.37 7.62 -15.96
N PRO A 338 -36.69 7.87 -16.14
CA PRO A 338 -37.23 9.24 -16.20
C PRO A 338 -36.82 10.00 -14.93
N ASP A 339 -36.40 11.25 -15.08
CA ASP A 339 -35.78 12.09 -14.04
C ASP A 339 -34.47 11.57 -13.50
N GLY A 340 -33.89 10.51 -14.08
CA GLY A 340 -32.54 10.04 -13.78
C GLY A 340 -31.47 11.03 -14.24
N SER A 341 -30.33 11.02 -13.60
CA SER A 341 -29.25 12.00 -13.88
C SER A 341 -27.95 11.34 -14.32
N LEU A 342 -27.30 12.00 -15.28
CA LEU A 342 -25.92 11.77 -15.66
C LEU A 342 -25.05 12.86 -15.01
N LEU A 343 -24.06 12.45 -14.25
CA LEU A 343 -23.09 13.36 -13.65
C LEU A 343 -21.71 13.14 -14.27
N ILE A 344 -21.24 14.17 -14.97
CA ILE A 344 -19.89 14.19 -15.55
C ILE A 344 -19.02 15.17 -14.77
N ARG A 345 -17.85 14.76 -14.37
CA ARG A 345 -16.79 15.65 -13.92
C ARG A 345 -15.63 15.58 -14.90
N ALA A 346 -15.23 16.73 -15.42
CA ALA A 346 -14.15 16.79 -16.39
C ALA A 346 -13.28 18.04 -16.21
N THR A 347 -12.01 17.91 -16.55
CA THR A 347 -11.08 19.03 -16.67
C THR A 347 -11.42 19.82 -17.93
N VAL A 348 -11.76 21.11 -17.76
CA VAL A 348 -12.05 22.05 -18.83
C VAL A 348 -10.90 23.03 -18.97
N PRO A 349 -10.14 23.01 -20.06
CA PRO A 349 -8.99 23.89 -20.23
C PRO A 349 -9.36 25.36 -20.14
N VAL A 350 -8.73 26.10 -19.27
CA VAL A 350 -8.81 27.57 -19.21
C VAL A 350 -7.64 28.16 -19.99
N PRO A 351 -7.86 29.18 -20.83
CA PRO A 351 -6.76 29.87 -21.52
C PRO A 351 -5.78 30.48 -20.52
N GLY A 352 -4.47 30.24 -20.72
CA GLY A 352 -3.41 30.78 -19.85
C GLY A 352 -2.37 29.76 -19.40
N LYS A 353 -1.85 29.90 -18.18
CA LYS A 353 -0.84 28.98 -17.63
C LYS A 353 -1.46 27.63 -17.30
N ILE A 354 -0.84 26.55 -17.80
CA ILE A 354 -1.25 25.18 -17.50
C ILE A 354 -0.92 24.88 -16.03
N PRO A 355 -1.94 24.56 -15.19
CA PRO A 355 -1.70 24.14 -13.80
C PRO A 355 -0.82 22.90 -13.70
N TRP A 356 -0.05 22.80 -12.62
CA TRP A 356 0.86 21.67 -12.42
C TRP A 356 0.16 20.31 -12.43
N LYS A 357 -1.08 20.23 -11.91
CA LYS A 357 -1.91 19.00 -11.94
C LYS A 357 -2.16 18.55 -13.37
N ARG A 358 -2.59 19.45 -14.26
CA ARG A 358 -2.82 19.12 -15.67
C ARG A 358 -1.51 18.70 -16.37
N ARG A 359 -0.36 19.30 -16.04
CA ARG A 359 0.93 18.85 -16.57
C ARG A 359 1.27 17.40 -16.20
N ILE A 360 0.98 16.99 -14.96
CA ILE A 360 1.17 15.61 -14.51
C ILE A 360 0.22 14.67 -15.25
N GLU A 361 -1.04 15.05 -15.40
CA GLU A 361 -2.05 14.28 -16.13
C GLU A 361 -1.66 14.11 -17.61
N MET A 362 -1.26 15.19 -18.27
CA MET A 362 -0.73 15.17 -19.65
C MET A 362 0.49 14.26 -19.78
N LEU A 363 1.42 14.33 -18.82
CA LEU A 363 2.60 13.46 -18.82
C LEU A 363 2.21 11.99 -18.65
N HIS A 364 1.24 11.72 -17.78
CA HIS A 364 0.71 10.36 -17.58
C HIS A 364 0.03 9.83 -18.85
N LEU A 365 -0.85 10.62 -19.49
CA LEU A 365 -1.49 10.26 -20.76
C LEU A 365 -0.45 9.96 -21.84
N LYS A 366 0.58 10.81 -21.95
CA LYS A 366 1.68 10.59 -22.88
C LYS A 366 2.46 9.30 -22.63
N MET A 367 2.71 8.96 -21.34
CA MET A 367 3.41 7.71 -20.98
C MET A 367 2.60 6.46 -21.33
N ILE A 368 1.27 6.52 -21.28
CA ILE A 368 0.40 5.39 -21.64
C ILE A 368 -0.06 5.42 -23.10
N GLY A 369 0.45 6.38 -23.90
CA GLY A 369 0.15 6.48 -25.33
C GLY A 369 -1.27 6.94 -25.66
N VAL A 370 -1.97 7.57 -24.73
CA VAL A 370 -3.32 8.11 -24.94
C VAL A 370 -3.22 9.58 -25.36
N PRO A 371 -3.84 9.99 -26.48
CA PRO A 371 -3.86 11.39 -26.90
C PRO A 371 -4.66 12.25 -25.91
N GLU A 372 -4.20 13.50 -25.71
CA GLU A 372 -4.89 14.47 -24.87
C GLU A 372 -6.20 14.92 -25.52
N ARG A 373 -7.33 14.63 -24.90
CA ARG A 373 -8.66 14.94 -25.40
C ARG A 373 -9.46 15.79 -24.40
N PHE A 374 -8.84 16.85 -23.89
CA PHE A 374 -9.52 17.82 -23.04
C PHE A 374 -10.44 18.69 -23.92
N ARG A 375 -11.72 18.79 -23.53
CA ARG A 375 -12.74 19.50 -24.30
C ARG A 375 -13.18 20.78 -23.61
N PRO A 376 -13.46 21.86 -24.39
CA PRO A 376 -14.15 23.04 -23.87
C PRO A 376 -15.53 22.67 -23.33
N GLU A 377 -16.03 23.47 -22.37
CA GLU A 377 -17.35 23.29 -21.76
C GLU A 377 -18.50 23.23 -22.81
N GLY A 378 -18.43 24.10 -23.80
CA GLY A 378 -19.49 24.18 -24.86
C GLY A 378 -19.60 22.87 -25.65
N ILE A 379 -18.49 22.17 -25.91
CA ILE A 379 -18.51 20.91 -26.67
C ILE A 379 -19.16 19.81 -25.84
N VAL A 380 -18.79 19.67 -24.57
CA VAL A 380 -19.34 18.63 -23.68
C VAL A 380 -20.85 18.88 -23.51
N SER A 381 -21.24 20.12 -23.22
CA SER A 381 -22.67 20.52 -23.08
C SER A 381 -23.47 20.29 -24.36
N HIS A 382 -22.87 20.54 -25.54
CA HIS A 382 -23.53 20.32 -26.83
C HIS A 382 -23.80 18.84 -27.06
N PHE A 383 -22.81 17.96 -26.88
CA PHE A 383 -23.01 16.51 -27.04
C PHE A 383 -24.04 15.93 -26.07
N MET A 384 -24.04 16.40 -24.81
CA MET A 384 -25.06 15.98 -23.84
C MET A 384 -26.48 16.43 -24.27
N LYS A 385 -26.63 17.63 -24.83
CA LYS A 385 -27.91 18.13 -25.34
C LYS A 385 -28.36 17.38 -26.60
N GLU A 386 -27.43 17.05 -27.51
CA GLU A 386 -27.74 16.22 -28.70
C GLU A 386 -28.26 14.83 -28.26
N ALA A 387 -27.72 14.25 -27.19
CA ALA A 387 -28.19 12.98 -26.61
C ALA A 387 -29.54 13.12 -25.87
N GLY A 388 -30.13 14.33 -25.76
CA GLY A 388 -31.44 14.57 -25.17
C GLY A 388 -31.46 15.02 -23.72
N PHE A 389 -30.32 15.29 -23.10
CA PHE A 389 -30.26 15.74 -21.70
C PHE A 389 -30.59 17.23 -21.53
N ALA A 390 -31.32 17.55 -20.47
CA ALA A 390 -31.31 18.91 -19.92
C ALA A 390 -30.00 19.09 -19.12
N VAL A 391 -29.18 20.08 -19.53
CA VAL A 391 -27.78 20.18 -19.02
C VAL A 391 -27.62 21.45 -18.19
N GLU A 392 -27.11 21.26 -16.97
CA GLU A 392 -26.61 22.32 -16.11
C GLU A 392 -25.10 22.15 -15.92
N VAL A 393 -24.36 23.27 -15.89
CA VAL A 393 -22.91 23.26 -15.69
C VAL A 393 -22.53 24.06 -14.45
N HIS A 394 -21.75 23.46 -13.58
CA HIS A 394 -21.30 24.10 -12.36
C HIS A 394 -19.78 24.06 -12.28
N ALA A 395 -19.16 25.16 -11.90
CA ALA A 395 -17.74 25.19 -11.57
C ALA A 395 -17.50 24.51 -10.23
N SER A 396 -16.36 23.85 -10.06
CA SER A 396 -15.94 23.40 -8.74
C SER A 396 -15.85 24.57 -7.77
N GLN A 397 -16.25 24.38 -6.52
CA GLN A 397 -16.19 25.42 -5.49
C GLN A 397 -14.76 25.72 -5.02
N THR A 398 -13.82 24.86 -5.39
CA THR A 398 -12.42 25.08 -5.04
C THR A 398 -11.78 26.07 -6.02
N PRO A 399 -11.28 27.22 -5.55
CA PRO A 399 -10.64 28.20 -6.41
C PRO A 399 -9.42 27.63 -7.14
N GLY A 400 -9.26 27.98 -8.42
CA GLY A 400 -8.09 27.63 -9.21
C GLY A 400 -8.04 26.20 -9.74
N VAL A 401 -9.13 25.44 -9.63
CA VAL A 401 -9.28 24.14 -10.30
C VAL A 401 -9.98 24.30 -11.64
N GLU A 402 -9.57 23.50 -12.63
CA GLU A 402 -10.15 23.52 -13.99
C GLU A 402 -11.31 22.53 -14.15
N GLU A 403 -11.61 21.76 -13.11
CA GLU A 403 -12.67 20.75 -13.12
C GLU A 403 -14.04 21.40 -13.05
N LYS A 404 -14.94 20.93 -13.93
CA LYS A 404 -16.36 21.34 -13.97
C LYS A 404 -17.26 20.12 -13.84
N TRP A 405 -18.45 20.38 -13.30
CA TRP A 405 -19.54 19.44 -13.20
C TRP A 405 -20.58 19.71 -14.28
N PHE A 406 -20.92 18.68 -15.03
CA PHE A 406 -22.01 18.69 -16.00
C PHE A 406 -23.09 17.74 -15.48
N VAL A 407 -24.26 18.29 -15.23
CA VAL A 407 -25.43 17.54 -14.75
C VAL A 407 -26.43 17.44 -15.86
N GLY A 408 -26.59 16.23 -16.41
CA GLY A 408 -27.59 15.95 -17.43
C GLY A 408 -28.80 15.25 -16.81
N ILE A 409 -29.97 15.79 -16.96
CA ILE A 409 -31.24 15.22 -16.48
C ILE A 409 -32.04 14.68 -17.65
N LYS A 410 -32.47 13.42 -17.58
CA LYS A 410 -33.40 12.84 -18.56
C LYS A 410 -34.81 13.33 -18.25
N GLN A 411 -35.33 14.20 -19.11
CA GLN A 411 -36.69 14.72 -18.93
C GLN A 411 -37.75 13.63 -19.14
N LYS A 412 -38.79 13.65 -18.32
CA LYS A 412 -40.01 12.88 -18.60
C LYS A 412 -40.55 13.26 -19.94
N VAL A 413 -40.76 12.34 -20.84
CA VAL A 413 -41.60 12.54 -21.99
C VAL A 413 -42.99 12.89 -21.44
N ARG A 414 -43.39 14.15 -21.57
CA ARG A 414 -44.80 14.52 -21.34
C ARG A 414 -45.59 13.83 -22.44
N ASP A 415 -46.30 12.76 -22.08
CA ASP A 415 -47.37 12.25 -22.95
C ASP A 415 -48.31 13.42 -23.22
N SER A 416 -48.15 14.01 -24.39
CA SER A 416 -49.17 14.94 -24.95
C SER A 416 -50.39 14.08 -25.33
N ARG A 417 -51.25 13.89 -24.35
CA ARG A 417 -52.62 13.46 -24.60
C ARG A 417 -53.46 14.66 -24.94
#